data_597bc1d717393a0af1aa1e84b1d632f4
#
_entry.id   597bc1d717393a0af1aa1e84b1d632f4
#
_cell.length_a   1.000
_cell.length_b   1.000
_cell.length_c   1.000
_cell.angle_alpha   90.00
_cell.angle_beta   90.00
_cell.angle_gamma   90.00
#
_symmetry.space_group_name_H-M   'P 1'
#
loop_
_entity.id
_entity.type
_entity.pdbx_description
1 polymer ?
#
loop_
_entity_poly.entity_id
_entity_poly.type
_entity_poly.pdbx_seq_one_letter_code
_entity_poly.pdbx_strand_id
1 'polypeptide(L)'
;MMKIIKLDSSVYNKISAGEVVERPASVVKELVENAIDAGATKVEITVANAGLDEIKVVDNGCGIEKDDLKTAFLPHATSKIRQAEDLNDIKTLGFRGEALPSIAAVSMVSIQSKTATDEVGNYLKLRGGEVAEEGIVGMNTGTEITVSNLFFNTPARLKFLKTPSGEFSDVKNTVLRLIFANPGIAISLFNQNEKVYASDGKGLGNAIKSIFSEDMWQNLLPINYEKNGIVVTGFASRSTYFKMNRTYQISIVNGRVCENQNITTAISTVYQQYLMKRNYPVTVLSIELSPSKIDVNVHPTKAEVRFSDGNQVFSAVYHAIKNALESDIEQRRIQFDTISDEAEQPLEPAQKLFNIPDDIPAEEPAPQQNFTFLPFQNDSEVVFREESEIERSVMDNFRKMREQKKEVQEELPQTQAMYRVIGQVFGTYLLLEQNDKFIIVDQHAAQERMRYDKLLAEYQSGNIPVQPLLYPLTIEVNPAEYQIVESKIPALKELGIELIPFGTDSFKLSAIPQILSELDLDVLIKHILSDRPEKEDAVIRERIAYAACRSSIKGNTYLTDEQIDELMKGYFQKGLPVQCPHGRPAYYVYTKRDLEVLFKRIV
;
A
#
# COMPACT_ATOMS: atom_id res chain seq x y z
N MET A 1 28.37 -42.62 -21.93
CA MET A 1 27.18 -41.84 -22.28
C MET A 1 26.00 -42.38 -21.53
N MET A 2 25.29 -41.57 -20.72
CA MET A 2 24.01 -41.98 -20.13
C MET A 2 22.98 -42.11 -21.24
N LYS A 3 22.25 -43.22 -21.29
CA LYS A 3 21.16 -43.43 -22.26
C LYS A 3 19.90 -42.69 -21.78
N ILE A 4 19.18 -42.06 -22.69
CA ILE A 4 17.87 -41.47 -22.45
C ILE A 4 16.88 -42.63 -22.20
N ILE A 5 16.19 -42.63 -21.07
CA ILE A 5 15.15 -43.59 -20.70
C ILE A 5 13.85 -42.87 -20.45
N LYS A 6 12.72 -43.52 -20.74
CA LYS A 6 11.39 -43.07 -20.34
C LYS A 6 11.25 -43.32 -18.83
N LEU A 7 10.94 -42.28 -18.08
CA LEU A 7 10.72 -42.36 -16.64
C LEU A 7 9.43 -43.15 -16.34
N ASP A 8 9.44 -43.86 -15.21
CA ASP A 8 8.25 -44.50 -14.68
C ASP A 8 7.22 -43.41 -14.26
N SER A 9 5.92 -43.70 -14.39
CA SER A 9 4.83 -42.79 -14.08
C SER A 9 4.91 -42.27 -12.63
N SER A 10 5.32 -43.09 -11.68
CA SER A 10 5.51 -42.68 -10.29
C SER A 10 6.61 -41.64 -10.11
N VAL A 11 7.69 -41.72 -10.88
CA VAL A 11 8.80 -40.75 -10.86
C VAL A 11 8.40 -39.48 -11.58
N TYR A 12 7.77 -39.63 -12.76
CA TYR A 12 7.28 -38.48 -13.54
C TYR A 12 6.26 -37.65 -12.74
N ASN A 13 5.27 -38.30 -12.11
CA ASN A 13 4.27 -37.61 -11.30
C ASN A 13 4.88 -36.83 -10.11
N LYS A 14 5.96 -37.39 -9.49
CA LYS A 14 6.68 -36.64 -8.42
C LYS A 14 7.47 -35.46 -8.94
N ILE A 15 7.99 -35.52 -10.17
CA ILE A 15 8.68 -34.38 -10.81
C ILE A 15 7.67 -33.30 -11.17
N SER A 16 6.58 -33.66 -11.87
CA SER A 16 5.49 -32.71 -12.23
C SER A 16 4.83 -32.11 -10.99
N ALA A 17 4.61 -32.90 -9.94
CA ALA A 17 4.15 -32.38 -8.66
C ALA A 17 5.10 -31.33 -8.06
N GLY A 18 6.38 -31.32 -8.48
CA GLY A 18 7.36 -30.31 -8.06
C GLY A 18 7.12 -28.94 -8.61
N GLU A 19 6.56 -28.86 -9.78
CA GLU A 19 6.26 -27.60 -10.48
C GLU A 19 4.93 -26.99 -10.03
N VAL A 20 4.00 -27.83 -9.55
CA VAL A 20 2.65 -27.41 -9.14
C VAL A 20 2.54 -27.22 -7.62
N VAL A 21 3.13 -28.14 -6.83
CA VAL A 21 3.04 -28.17 -5.37
C VAL A 21 4.41 -27.91 -4.75
N GLU A 22 4.76 -26.65 -4.60
CA GLU A 22 6.03 -26.24 -3.98
C GLU A 22 5.94 -26.18 -2.45
N ARG A 23 4.80 -25.76 -1.91
CA ARG A 23 4.58 -25.49 -0.47
C ARG A 23 3.10 -25.63 -0.07
N PRO A 24 2.76 -25.64 1.24
CA PRO A 24 1.37 -25.72 1.71
C PRO A 24 0.44 -24.66 1.13
N ALA A 25 0.92 -23.41 0.99
CA ALA A 25 0.15 -22.32 0.40
C ALA A 25 -0.29 -22.60 -1.05
N SER A 26 0.53 -23.32 -1.84
CA SER A 26 0.15 -23.73 -3.22
C SER A 26 -1.00 -24.73 -3.20
N VAL A 27 -0.99 -25.69 -2.26
CA VAL A 27 -2.10 -26.66 -2.08
C VAL A 27 -3.39 -25.92 -1.72
N VAL A 28 -3.34 -25.03 -0.73
CA VAL A 28 -4.52 -24.23 -0.32
C VAL A 28 -5.06 -23.44 -1.50
N LYS A 29 -4.19 -22.79 -2.28
CA LYS A 29 -4.59 -22.03 -3.45
C LYS A 29 -5.36 -22.89 -4.45
N GLU A 30 -4.79 -24.01 -4.88
CA GLU A 30 -5.40 -24.87 -5.90
C GLU A 30 -6.74 -25.47 -5.42
N LEU A 31 -6.84 -25.88 -4.15
CA LEU A 31 -8.09 -26.44 -3.61
C LEU A 31 -9.19 -25.39 -3.51
N VAL A 32 -8.87 -24.16 -3.08
CA VAL A 32 -9.84 -23.06 -3.00
C VAL A 32 -10.26 -22.58 -4.39
N GLU A 33 -9.33 -22.50 -5.36
CA GLU A 33 -9.66 -22.18 -6.75
C GLU A 33 -10.59 -23.22 -7.36
N ASN A 34 -10.43 -24.51 -7.04
CA ASN A 34 -11.35 -25.55 -7.47
C ASN A 34 -12.74 -25.41 -6.83
N ALA A 35 -12.83 -25.07 -5.56
CA ALA A 35 -14.10 -24.79 -4.88
C ALA A 35 -14.83 -23.58 -5.52
N ILE A 36 -14.10 -22.51 -5.86
CA ILE A 36 -14.64 -21.35 -6.56
C ILE A 36 -15.17 -21.72 -7.95
N ASP A 37 -14.37 -22.46 -8.71
CA ASP A 37 -14.74 -22.97 -10.04
C ASP A 37 -15.96 -23.92 -10.00
N ALA A 38 -16.19 -24.63 -8.86
CA ALA A 38 -17.38 -25.44 -8.61
C ALA A 38 -18.62 -24.60 -8.22
N GLY A 39 -18.53 -23.28 -8.24
CA GLY A 39 -19.63 -22.37 -7.92
C GLY A 39 -19.96 -22.31 -6.44
N ALA A 40 -19.00 -22.60 -5.57
CA ALA A 40 -19.19 -22.49 -4.12
C ALA A 40 -19.50 -21.04 -3.71
N THR A 41 -20.46 -20.89 -2.80
CA THR A 41 -20.77 -19.61 -2.13
C THR A 41 -20.15 -19.51 -0.74
N LYS A 42 -19.69 -20.65 -0.20
CA LYS A 42 -19.01 -20.75 1.08
C LYS A 42 -17.86 -21.74 0.98
N VAL A 43 -16.68 -21.33 1.47
CA VAL A 43 -15.47 -22.16 1.54
C VAL A 43 -14.87 -22.05 2.94
N GLU A 44 -14.61 -23.19 3.56
CA GLU A 44 -13.98 -23.27 4.88
C GLU A 44 -12.64 -23.99 4.76
N ILE A 45 -11.59 -23.36 5.26
CA ILE A 45 -10.20 -23.82 5.17
C ILE A 45 -9.70 -24.05 6.59
N THR A 46 -9.23 -25.25 6.90
CA THR A 46 -8.56 -25.57 8.17
C THR A 46 -7.15 -26.07 7.89
N VAL A 47 -6.17 -25.57 8.62
CA VAL A 47 -4.78 -26.02 8.53
C VAL A 47 -4.25 -26.42 9.90
N ALA A 48 -3.41 -27.45 9.94
CA ALA A 48 -2.67 -27.86 11.13
C ALA A 48 -1.17 -27.92 10.81
N ASN A 49 -0.34 -27.49 11.75
CA ASN A 49 1.12 -27.39 11.58
C ASN A 49 1.51 -26.71 10.26
N ALA A 50 0.95 -25.50 10.04
CA ALA A 50 1.17 -24.71 8.81
C ALA A 50 0.78 -25.44 7.49
N GLY A 51 -0.07 -26.46 7.57
CA GLY A 51 -0.52 -27.24 6.42
C GLY A 51 0.37 -28.44 6.08
N LEU A 52 1.35 -28.78 6.91
CA LEU A 52 2.19 -29.96 6.74
C LEU A 52 1.49 -31.24 7.24
N ASP A 53 0.83 -31.11 8.40
CA ASP A 53 0.09 -32.24 8.98
C ASP A 53 -1.29 -32.39 8.33
N GLU A 54 -2.00 -31.25 8.16
CA GLU A 54 -3.33 -31.27 7.57
C GLU A 54 -3.65 -29.93 6.86
N ILE A 55 -4.26 -30.05 5.69
CA ILE A 55 -4.98 -28.98 4.98
C ILE A 55 -6.35 -29.56 4.64
N LYS A 56 -7.40 -28.98 5.20
CA LYS A 56 -8.78 -29.36 4.94
C LYS A 56 -9.52 -28.20 4.29
N VAL A 57 -10.19 -28.46 3.16
CA VAL A 57 -11.02 -27.48 2.45
C VAL A 57 -12.41 -28.08 2.28
N VAL A 58 -13.42 -27.35 2.73
CA VAL A 58 -14.83 -27.71 2.62
C VAL A 58 -15.57 -26.63 1.85
N ASP A 59 -16.28 -27.01 0.81
CA ASP A 59 -17.09 -26.13 -0.01
C ASP A 59 -18.54 -26.63 -0.14
N ASN A 60 -19.41 -25.72 -0.53
CA ASN A 60 -20.82 -26.00 -0.84
C ASN A 60 -21.10 -25.88 -2.37
N GLY A 61 -20.13 -26.17 -3.21
CA GLY A 61 -20.25 -26.14 -4.67
C GLY A 61 -21.10 -27.27 -5.24
N CYS A 62 -21.02 -27.45 -6.56
CA CYS A 62 -21.83 -28.45 -7.26
C CYS A 62 -21.48 -29.92 -6.89
N GLY A 63 -20.34 -30.17 -6.27
CA GLY A 63 -19.84 -31.52 -6.00
C GLY A 63 -19.23 -32.19 -7.24
N ILE A 64 -18.79 -33.45 -7.04
CA ILE A 64 -18.20 -34.31 -8.08
C ILE A 64 -19.03 -35.59 -8.15
N GLU A 65 -19.43 -36.03 -9.34
CA GLU A 65 -20.15 -37.28 -9.55
C GLU A 65 -19.28 -38.48 -9.19
N LYS A 66 -19.91 -39.59 -8.76
CA LYS A 66 -19.22 -40.79 -8.33
C LYS A 66 -18.22 -41.31 -9.37
N ASP A 67 -18.63 -41.33 -10.65
CA ASP A 67 -17.80 -41.89 -11.74
C ASP A 67 -16.61 -40.95 -12.08
N ASP A 68 -16.74 -39.68 -11.82
CA ASP A 68 -15.69 -38.67 -12.04
C ASP A 68 -14.71 -38.54 -10.84
N LEU A 69 -15.06 -39.07 -9.66
CA LEU A 69 -14.26 -38.92 -8.45
C LEU A 69 -12.85 -39.50 -8.59
N LYS A 70 -12.72 -40.69 -9.24
CA LYS A 70 -11.42 -41.28 -9.55
C LYS A 70 -10.72 -40.56 -10.70
N THR A 71 -11.48 -40.17 -11.72
CA THR A 71 -10.98 -39.51 -12.91
C THR A 71 -10.35 -38.15 -12.56
N ALA A 72 -10.88 -37.44 -11.57
CA ALA A 72 -10.34 -36.16 -11.08
C ALA A 72 -8.89 -36.24 -10.58
N PHE A 73 -8.40 -37.43 -10.23
CA PHE A 73 -7.02 -37.64 -9.81
C PHE A 73 -6.12 -38.23 -10.92
N LEU A 74 -6.61 -38.35 -12.14
CA LEU A 74 -5.79 -38.72 -13.29
C LEU A 74 -5.11 -37.47 -13.88
N PRO A 75 -3.83 -37.61 -14.29
CA PRO A 75 -3.14 -36.50 -14.98
C PRO A 75 -3.89 -36.06 -16.24
N HIS A 76 -3.97 -34.74 -16.47
CA HIS A 76 -4.63 -34.13 -17.63
C HIS A 76 -6.15 -34.36 -17.70
N ALA A 77 -6.78 -34.80 -16.62
CA ALA A 77 -8.24 -34.89 -16.52
C ALA A 77 -8.82 -33.54 -16.04
N THR A 78 -9.69 -32.94 -16.86
CA THR A 78 -10.34 -31.67 -16.55
C THR A 78 -11.72 -31.60 -17.15
N SER A 79 -12.65 -31.00 -16.43
CA SER A 79 -13.99 -30.66 -16.92
C SER A 79 -14.09 -29.24 -17.54
N LYS A 80 -12.99 -28.46 -17.45
CA LYS A 80 -12.99 -27.01 -17.66
C LYS A 80 -12.66 -26.58 -19.10
N ILE A 81 -11.93 -27.40 -19.85
CA ILE A 81 -11.60 -27.20 -21.26
C ILE A 81 -11.83 -28.50 -22.04
N ARG A 82 -12.27 -28.40 -23.28
CA ARG A 82 -12.54 -29.55 -24.17
C ARG A 82 -11.82 -29.46 -25.50
N GLN A 83 -11.58 -28.24 -25.98
CA GLN A 83 -10.99 -27.97 -27.30
C GLN A 83 -9.83 -26.96 -27.16
N ALA A 84 -8.95 -26.91 -28.16
CA ALA A 84 -7.80 -26.00 -28.15
C ALA A 84 -8.22 -24.51 -28.19
N GLU A 85 -9.38 -24.25 -28.79
CA GLU A 85 -9.97 -22.91 -28.87
C GLU A 85 -10.37 -22.34 -27.51
N ASP A 86 -10.72 -23.21 -26.53
CA ASP A 86 -11.08 -22.83 -25.17
C ASP A 86 -9.91 -22.18 -24.42
N LEU A 87 -8.66 -22.43 -24.88
CA LEU A 87 -7.46 -21.80 -24.33
C LEU A 87 -7.38 -20.29 -24.57
N ASN A 88 -8.14 -19.78 -25.57
CA ASN A 88 -8.17 -18.35 -25.87
C ASN A 88 -9.17 -17.56 -25.00
N ASP A 89 -10.14 -18.25 -24.33
CA ASP A 89 -11.16 -17.61 -23.48
C ASP A 89 -11.33 -18.41 -22.17
N ILE A 90 -10.26 -18.48 -21.37
CA ILE A 90 -10.27 -19.21 -20.11
C ILE A 90 -11.01 -18.41 -19.04
N LYS A 91 -12.23 -18.83 -18.70
CA LYS A 91 -13.07 -18.22 -17.66
C LYS A 91 -12.84 -18.79 -16.27
N THR A 92 -12.31 -20.01 -16.18
CA THR A 92 -12.03 -20.71 -14.90
C THR A 92 -10.66 -20.36 -14.35
N LEU A 93 -10.49 -20.43 -13.02
CA LEU A 93 -9.20 -20.18 -12.36
C LEU A 93 -8.19 -21.30 -12.65
N GLY A 94 -8.64 -22.59 -12.65
CA GLY A 94 -7.86 -23.75 -13.05
C GLY A 94 -8.30 -24.29 -14.41
N PHE A 95 -7.39 -24.92 -15.20
CA PHE A 95 -7.73 -25.57 -16.47
C PHE A 95 -6.83 -26.76 -16.87
N ARG A 96 -5.66 -26.94 -16.22
CA ARG A 96 -4.64 -27.93 -16.66
C ARG A 96 -4.93 -29.37 -16.28
N GLY A 97 -5.79 -29.64 -15.29
CA GLY A 97 -6.06 -31.00 -14.80
C GLY A 97 -4.86 -31.67 -14.13
N GLU A 98 -3.98 -30.89 -13.50
CA GLU A 98 -2.74 -31.39 -12.90
C GLU A 98 -2.67 -31.17 -11.38
N ALA A 99 -3.52 -30.30 -10.80
CA ALA A 99 -3.44 -29.93 -9.40
C ALA A 99 -3.73 -31.12 -8.45
N LEU A 100 -4.90 -31.74 -8.58
CA LEU A 100 -5.29 -32.87 -7.71
C LEU A 100 -4.35 -34.09 -7.85
N PRO A 101 -3.98 -34.53 -9.07
CA PRO A 101 -2.98 -35.62 -9.22
C PRO A 101 -1.63 -35.28 -8.56
N SER A 102 -1.16 -34.03 -8.72
CA SER A 102 0.11 -33.58 -8.15
C SER A 102 0.08 -33.53 -6.62
N ILE A 103 -1.01 -33.03 -6.02
CA ILE A 103 -1.21 -33.06 -4.56
C ILE A 103 -1.24 -34.49 -4.05
N ALA A 104 -2.02 -35.38 -4.68
CA ALA A 104 -2.15 -36.76 -4.27
C ALA A 104 -0.81 -37.55 -4.36
N ALA A 105 0.02 -37.25 -5.38
CA ALA A 105 1.33 -37.90 -5.55
C ALA A 105 2.31 -37.66 -4.40
N VAL A 106 2.17 -36.55 -3.66
CA VAL A 106 3.10 -36.15 -2.59
C VAL A 106 2.47 -36.10 -1.19
N SER A 107 1.23 -36.58 -1.04
CA SER A 107 0.49 -36.51 0.21
C SER A 107 -0.45 -37.71 0.39
N MET A 108 -1.18 -37.75 1.49
CA MET A 108 -2.35 -38.60 1.71
C MET A 108 -3.58 -37.69 1.53
N VAL A 109 -4.47 -38.08 0.60
CA VAL A 109 -5.68 -37.32 0.30
C VAL A 109 -6.92 -38.09 0.67
N SER A 110 -7.85 -37.48 1.37
CA SER A 110 -9.22 -37.94 1.55
C SER A 110 -10.17 -36.95 0.92
N ILE A 111 -10.94 -37.36 -0.06
CA ILE A 111 -11.99 -36.53 -0.68
C ILE A 111 -13.35 -37.16 -0.41
N GLN A 112 -14.31 -36.33 -0.08
CA GLN A 112 -15.73 -36.70 0.03
C GLN A 112 -16.50 -35.70 -0.83
N SER A 113 -17.42 -36.19 -1.66
CA SER A 113 -18.20 -35.28 -2.52
C SER A 113 -19.60 -35.83 -2.75
N LYS A 114 -20.53 -34.89 -2.91
CA LYS A 114 -21.94 -35.17 -3.22
C LYS A 114 -22.49 -34.11 -4.14
N THR A 115 -23.14 -34.53 -5.22
CA THR A 115 -23.89 -33.62 -6.10
C THR A 115 -25.31 -33.38 -5.59
N ALA A 116 -26.02 -32.44 -6.13
CA ALA A 116 -27.42 -32.19 -5.78
C ALA A 116 -28.36 -33.31 -6.21
N THR A 117 -27.97 -34.12 -7.20
CA THR A 117 -28.73 -35.25 -7.75
C THR A 117 -28.49 -36.56 -7.03
N ASP A 118 -27.40 -36.65 -6.25
CA ASP A 118 -27.06 -37.87 -5.51
C ASP A 118 -27.85 -37.95 -4.20
N GLU A 119 -28.26 -39.14 -3.81
CA GLU A 119 -28.87 -39.39 -2.50
C GLU A 119 -27.84 -39.42 -1.38
N VAL A 120 -26.67 -39.99 -1.64
CA VAL A 120 -25.55 -40.16 -0.70
C VAL A 120 -24.25 -39.62 -1.31
N GLY A 121 -23.34 -39.18 -0.45
CA GLY A 121 -21.99 -38.78 -0.88
C GLY A 121 -21.10 -40.01 -1.12
N ASN A 122 -20.04 -39.78 -1.88
CA ASN A 122 -19.01 -40.79 -2.13
C ASN A 122 -17.69 -40.27 -1.57
N TYR A 123 -16.84 -41.18 -1.08
CA TYR A 123 -15.49 -40.86 -0.64
C TYR A 123 -14.44 -41.69 -1.34
N LEU A 124 -13.25 -41.11 -1.45
CA LEU A 124 -12.05 -41.74 -2.00
C LEU A 124 -10.85 -41.32 -1.14
N LYS A 125 -10.05 -42.30 -0.70
CA LYS A 125 -8.78 -42.06 -0.02
C LYS A 125 -7.63 -42.52 -0.89
N LEU A 126 -6.62 -41.63 -1.02
CA LEU A 126 -5.41 -41.93 -1.80
C LEU A 126 -4.16 -41.77 -0.93
N ARG A 127 -3.14 -42.56 -1.23
CA ARG A 127 -1.83 -42.47 -0.60
C ARG A 127 -0.74 -42.45 -1.67
N GLY A 128 -0.06 -41.30 -1.82
CA GLY A 128 0.97 -41.15 -2.86
C GLY A 128 0.45 -41.32 -4.29
N GLY A 129 -0.83 -40.98 -4.52
CA GLY A 129 -1.51 -41.09 -5.81
C GLY A 129 -2.23 -42.45 -6.06
N GLU A 130 -2.06 -43.43 -5.19
CA GLU A 130 -2.72 -44.74 -5.31
C GLU A 130 -3.99 -44.78 -4.46
N VAL A 131 -5.07 -45.35 -5.00
CA VAL A 131 -6.34 -45.50 -4.29
C VAL A 131 -6.17 -46.53 -3.18
N ALA A 132 -6.43 -46.14 -1.95
CA ALA A 132 -6.35 -46.97 -0.76
C ALA A 132 -7.74 -47.49 -0.31
N GLU A 133 -8.76 -46.64 -0.39
CA GLU A 133 -10.11 -46.93 0.10
C GLU A 133 -11.14 -46.08 -0.66
N GLU A 134 -12.32 -46.63 -0.88
CA GLU A 134 -13.47 -45.92 -1.44
C GLU A 134 -14.78 -46.42 -0.86
N GLY A 135 -15.82 -45.60 -0.86
CA GLY A 135 -17.12 -45.99 -0.36
C GLY A 135 -18.13 -44.85 -0.38
N ILE A 136 -19.19 -44.99 0.41
CA ILE A 136 -20.26 -44.02 0.55
C ILE A 136 -20.21 -43.33 1.90
N VAL A 137 -20.69 -42.08 1.95
CA VAL A 137 -20.70 -41.25 3.17
C VAL A 137 -21.95 -40.36 3.19
N GLY A 138 -22.46 -40.10 4.38
CA GLY A 138 -23.53 -39.10 4.57
C GLY A 138 -22.94 -37.71 4.63
N MET A 139 -23.28 -36.83 3.66
CA MET A 139 -22.84 -35.44 3.64
C MET A 139 -23.84 -34.56 2.89
N ASN A 140 -23.71 -33.21 3.07
CA ASN A 140 -24.42 -32.23 2.29
C ASN A 140 -23.80 -32.10 0.89
N THR A 141 -24.52 -31.48 -0.05
CA THR A 141 -24.00 -31.14 -1.38
C THR A 141 -22.75 -30.26 -1.26
N GLY A 142 -21.72 -30.57 -2.04
CA GLY A 142 -20.42 -29.90 -2.04
C GLY A 142 -19.26 -30.90 -2.01
N THR A 143 -18.07 -30.40 -1.69
CA THR A 143 -16.86 -31.22 -1.62
C THR A 143 -16.07 -30.91 -0.34
N GLU A 144 -15.55 -31.96 0.28
CA GLU A 144 -14.59 -31.87 1.37
C GLU A 144 -13.32 -32.61 0.95
N ILE A 145 -12.19 -31.89 0.93
CA ILE A 145 -10.87 -32.47 0.63
C ILE A 145 -9.95 -32.24 1.83
N THR A 146 -9.38 -33.32 2.33
CA THR A 146 -8.37 -33.29 3.38
C THR A 146 -7.05 -33.85 2.83
N VAL A 147 -6.01 -33.04 2.87
CA VAL A 147 -4.64 -33.36 2.48
C VAL A 147 -3.83 -33.52 3.76
N SER A 148 -3.26 -34.70 4.00
CA SER A 148 -2.50 -34.99 5.21
C SER A 148 -1.08 -35.43 4.88
N ASN A 149 -0.15 -35.20 5.82
CA ASN A 149 1.24 -35.59 5.71
C ASN A 149 1.90 -35.14 4.39
N LEU A 150 1.75 -33.84 4.07
CA LEU A 150 2.30 -33.26 2.84
C LEU A 150 3.82 -33.49 2.77
N PHE A 151 4.30 -33.95 1.61
CA PHE A 151 5.70 -34.29 1.33
C PHE A 151 6.25 -35.54 2.08
N PHE A 152 5.39 -36.41 2.62
CA PHE A 152 5.84 -37.62 3.34
C PHE A 152 6.80 -38.53 2.54
N ASN A 153 6.67 -38.56 1.22
CA ASN A 153 7.48 -39.35 0.28
C ASN A 153 8.50 -38.52 -0.51
N THR A 154 8.70 -37.23 -0.16
CA THR A 154 9.64 -36.30 -0.78
C THR A 154 10.44 -35.52 0.27
N PRO A 155 11.29 -36.21 1.09
CA PRO A 155 11.98 -35.59 2.23
C PRO A 155 12.94 -34.46 1.83
N ALA A 156 13.42 -34.47 0.59
CA ALA A 156 14.23 -33.36 0.08
C ALA A 156 13.46 -32.03 0.09
N ARG A 157 12.16 -32.06 -0.22
CA ARG A 157 11.32 -30.85 -0.21
C ARG A 157 11.08 -30.28 1.18
N LEU A 158 10.91 -31.14 2.18
CA LEU A 158 10.74 -30.74 3.57
C LEU A 158 11.92 -29.86 4.05
N LYS A 159 13.14 -30.09 3.51
CA LYS A 159 14.34 -29.33 3.86
C LYS A 159 14.36 -27.91 3.29
N PHE A 160 13.59 -27.63 2.24
CA PHE A 160 13.51 -26.30 1.60
C PHE A 160 12.34 -25.45 2.10
N LEU A 161 11.50 -25.96 2.97
CA LEU A 161 10.42 -25.23 3.58
C LEU A 161 10.96 -24.21 4.59
N LYS A 162 10.22 -23.12 4.74
CA LYS A 162 10.46 -22.10 5.77
C LYS A 162 10.14 -22.71 7.16
N THR A 163 10.35 -21.90 8.19
CA THR A 163 9.84 -22.25 9.53
C THR A 163 8.29 -22.41 9.48
N PRO A 164 7.69 -23.18 10.38
CA PRO A 164 6.22 -23.34 10.42
C PRO A 164 5.47 -21.99 10.48
N SER A 165 5.97 -21.02 11.22
CA SER A 165 5.42 -19.67 11.24
C SER A 165 5.51 -18.95 9.88
N GLY A 166 6.62 -19.16 9.14
CA GLY A 166 6.81 -18.62 7.79
C GLY A 166 5.87 -19.25 6.77
N GLU A 167 5.71 -20.59 6.78
CA GLU A 167 4.77 -21.28 5.89
C GLU A 167 3.32 -20.91 6.20
N PHE A 168 2.95 -20.78 7.48
CA PHE A 168 1.62 -20.32 7.85
C PHE A 168 1.36 -18.87 7.43
N SER A 169 2.39 -18.02 7.46
CA SER A 169 2.28 -16.66 6.93
C SER A 169 2.00 -16.64 5.42
N ASP A 170 2.64 -17.55 4.66
CA ASP A 170 2.38 -17.70 3.23
C ASP A 170 0.94 -18.21 2.97
N VAL A 171 0.43 -19.15 3.78
CA VAL A 171 -0.97 -19.60 3.72
C VAL A 171 -1.93 -18.45 4.00
N LYS A 172 -1.70 -17.68 5.08
CA LYS A 172 -2.52 -16.50 5.41
C LYS A 172 -2.57 -15.49 4.25
N ASN A 173 -1.42 -15.18 3.67
CA ASN A 173 -1.33 -14.23 2.56
C ASN A 173 -2.06 -14.75 1.30
N THR A 174 -1.98 -16.04 1.03
CA THR A 174 -2.68 -16.67 -0.09
C THR A 174 -4.20 -16.60 0.11
N VAL A 175 -4.69 -17.00 1.29
CA VAL A 175 -6.13 -16.95 1.59
C VAL A 175 -6.65 -15.51 1.60
N LEU A 176 -5.90 -14.55 2.14
CA LEU A 176 -6.22 -13.13 2.10
C LEU A 176 -6.44 -12.64 0.65
N ARG A 177 -5.52 -12.98 -0.24
CA ARG A 177 -5.59 -12.63 -1.66
C ARG A 177 -6.80 -13.27 -2.35
N LEU A 178 -7.11 -14.55 -2.05
CA LEU A 178 -8.27 -15.25 -2.58
C LEU A 178 -9.60 -14.64 -2.10
N ILE A 179 -9.69 -14.25 -0.84
CA ILE A 179 -10.86 -13.54 -0.29
C ILE A 179 -11.11 -12.24 -1.04
N PHE A 180 -10.06 -11.43 -1.26
CA PHE A 180 -10.23 -10.13 -1.93
C PHE A 180 -10.47 -10.26 -3.43
N ALA A 181 -9.99 -11.33 -4.07
CA ALA A 181 -10.27 -11.61 -5.47
C ALA A 181 -11.69 -12.14 -5.69
N ASN A 182 -12.30 -12.75 -4.65
CA ASN A 182 -13.63 -13.36 -4.72
C ASN A 182 -14.55 -12.81 -3.62
N PRO A 183 -14.83 -11.49 -3.60
CA PRO A 183 -15.54 -10.85 -2.50
C PRO A 183 -17.02 -11.24 -2.39
N GLY A 184 -17.56 -11.97 -3.37
CA GLY A 184 -18.91 -12.54 -3.35
C GLY A 184 -19.00 -13.92 -2.66
N ILE A 185 -17.87 -14.49 -2.22
CA ILE A 185 -17.81 -15.81 -1.60
C ILE A 185 -17.43 -15.65 -0.12
N ALA A 186 -18.16 -16.35 0.76
CA ALA A 186 -17.81 -16.43 2.17
C ALA A 186 -16.64 -17.42 2.36
N ILE A 187 -15.44 -16.92 2.65
CA ILE A 187 -14.25 -17.72 2.86
C ILE A 187 -13.77 -17.55 4.30
N SER A 188 -13.51 -18.66 4.98
CA SER A 188 -12.95 -18.68 6.34
C SER A 188 -11.69 -19.52 6.43
N LEU A 189 -10.72 -19.04 7.20
CA LEU A 189 -9.46 -19.74 7.52
C LEU A 189 -9.37 -20.01 9.02
N PHE A 190 -9.11 -21.26 9.36
CA PHE A 190 -8.83 -21.71 10.72
C PHE A 190 -7.42 -22.29 10.81
N ASN A 191 -6.72 -21.97 11.89
CA ASN A 191 -5.50 -22.66 12.31
C ASN A 191 -5.89 -23.62 13.43
N GLN A 192 -6.02 -24.91 13.11
CA GLN A 192 -6.69 -25.87 13.99
C GLN A 192 -8.10 -25.38 14.36
N ASN A 193 -8.32 -24.99 15.61
CA ASN A 193 -9.61 -24.50 16.09
C ASN A 193 -9.71 -22.97 16.20
N GLU A 194 -8.62 -22.25 15.93
CA GLU A 194 -8.57 -20.79 16.00
C GLU A 194 -8.95 -20.17 14.66
N LYS A 195 -9.94 -19.30 14.68
CA LYS A 195 -10.34 -18.54 13.50
C LYS A 195 -9.35 -17.41 13.21
N VAL A 196 -8.74 -17.45 12.02
CA VAL A 196 -7.73 -16.48 11.57
C VAL A 196 -8.37 -15.41 10.69
N TYR A 197 -9.15 -15.82 9.67
CA TYR A 197 -9.87 -14.94 8.77
C TYR A 197 -11.30 -15.43 8.58
N ALA A 198 -12.22 -14.48 8.32
CA ALA A 198 -13.57 -14.82 7.88
C ALA A 198 -14.13 -13.65 7.06
N SER A 199 -14.60 -13.91 5.84
CA SER A 199 -15.40 -12.99 5.02
C SER A 199 -16.84 -13.49 4.92
N ASP A 200 -17.77 -12.58 4.71
CA ASP A 200 -19.20 -12.87 4.65
C ASP A 200 -19.76 -12.99 3.22
N GLY A 201 -18.92 -12.81 2.21
CA GLY A 201 -19.32 -12.84 0.80
C GLY A 201 -20.17 -11.66 0.35
N LYS A 202 -20.20 -10.54 1.08
CA LYS A 202 -21.03 -9.37 0.78
C LYS A 202 -20.26 -8.20 0.15
N GLY A 203 -19.21 -8.50 -0.58
CA GLY A 203 -18.43 -7.52 -1.32
C GLY A 203 -17.09 -7.16 -0.69
N LEU A 204 -16.24 -6.50 -1.50
CA LEU A 204 -14.85 -6.20 -1.15
C LEU A 204 -14.71 -5.33 0.10
N GLY A 205 -15.55 -4.31 0.26
CA GLY A 205 -15.51 -3.43 1.43
C GLY A 205 -15.76 -4.20 2.74
N ASN A 206 -16.76 -5.11 2.76
CA ASN A 206 -17.05 -5.95 3.92
C ASN A 206 -15.93 -6.95 4.20
N ALA A 207 -15.37 -7.56 3.15
CA ALA A 207 -14.23 -8.48 3.29
C ALA A 207 -13.02 -7.77 3.90
N ILE A 208 -12.68 -6.57 3.42
CA ILE A 208 -11.58 -5.75 3.96
C ILE A 208 -11.85 -5.38 5.42
N LYS A 209 -13.06 -4.92 5.73
CA LYS A 209 -13.45 -4.52 7.09
C LYS A 209 -13.42 -5.69 8.09
N SER A 210 -13.75 -6.91 7.65
CA SER A 210 -13.75 -8.09 8.52
C SER A 210 -12.34 -8.62 8.81
N ILE A 211 -11.35 -8.33 7.94
CA ILE A 211 -10.00 -8.89 8.01
C ILE A 211 -8.99 -7.87 8.53
N PHE A 212 -9.10 -6.63 8.09
CA PHE A 212 -8.21 -5.57 8.54
C PHE A 212 -8.68 -4.98 9.87
N SER A 213 -7.74 -4.38 10.61
CA SER A 213 -8.08 -3.65 11.82
C SER A 213 -8.98 -2.44 11.51
N GLU A 214 -9.79 -2.03 12.47
CA GLU A 214 -10.63 -0.83 12.32
C GLU A 214 -9.78 0.41 11.98
N ASP A 215 -8.60 0.56 12.59
CA ASP A 215 -7.64 1.63 12.24
C ASP A 215 -7.24 1.58 10.77
N MET A 216 -6.94 0.42 10.23
CA MET A 216 -6.60 0.27 8.81
C MET A 216 -7.81 0.62 7.93
N TRP A 217 -9.00 0.12 8.26
CA TRP A 217 -10.22 0.38 7.51
C TRP A 217 -10.55 1.88 7.42
N GLN A 218 -10.49 2.60 8.53
CA GLN A 218 -10.77 4.04 8.57
C GLN A 218 -9.75 4.88 7.77
N ASN A 219 -8.58 4.34 7.51
CA ASN A 219 -7.54 4.98 6.72
C ASN A 219 -7.55 4.55 5.25
N LEU A 220 -8.57 3.81 4.78
CA LEU A 220 -8.75 3.46 3.37
C LEU A 220 -9.74 4.39 2.69
N LEU A 221 -9.41 4.77 1.46
CA LEU A 221 -10.22 5.56 0.55
C LEU A 221 -10.80 4.65 -0.53
N PRO A 222 -12.10 4.74 -0.85
CA PRO A 222 -12.68 4.01 -1.96
C PRO A 222 -12.13 4.52 -3.29
N ILE A 223 -11.85 3.60 -4.19
CA ILE A 223 -11.41 3.87 -5.56
C ILE A 223 -12.52 3.46 -6.51
N ASN A 224 -12.91 4.35 -7.40
CA ASN A 224 -13.78 4.07 -8.53
C ASN A 224 -13.38 4.98 -9.70
N TYR A 225 -12.80 4.40 -10.74
CA TYR A 225 -12.29 5.14 -11.89
C TYR A 225 -12.43 4.33 -13.18
N GLU A 226 -12.89 4.96 -14.23
CA GLU A 226 -13.02 4.35 -15.55
C GLU A 226 -12.39 5.24 -16.61
N LYS A 227 -11.56 4.65 -17.49
CA LYS A 227 -10.99 5.32 -18.66
C LYS A 227 -10.60 4.30 -19.73
N ASN A 228 -10.93 4.57 -21.00
CA ASN A 228 -10.53 3.76 -22.16
C ASN A 228 -10.91 2.26 -22.06
N GLY A 229 -12.03 1.96 -21.38
CA GLY A 229 -12.49 0.58 -21.15
C GLY A 229 -11.66 -0.18 -20.11
N ILE A 230 -10.93 0.55 -19.26
CA ILE A 230 -10.28 0.02 -18.07
C ILE A 230 -11.01 0.58 -16.86
N VAL A 231 -11.57 -0.31 -16.03
CA VAL A 231 -12.25 0.04 -14.79
C VAL A 231 -11.34 -0.31 -13.61
N VAL A 232 -11.07 0.65 -12.76
CA VAL A 232 -10.26 0.46 -11.54
C VAL A 232 -11.14 0.73 -10.33
N THR A 233 -11.40 -0.29 -9.53
CA THR A 233 -12.17 -0.19 -8.29
C THR A 233 -11.38 -0.73 -7.12
N GLY A 234 -11.83 -0.47 -5.90
CA GLY A 234 -11.19 -0.99 -4.70
C GLY A 234 -10.90 0.06 -3.65
N PHE A 235 -9.75 -0.07 -2.99
CA PHE A 235 -9.37 0.79 -1.88
C PHE A 235 -7.88 1.09 -1.89
N ALA A 236 -7.52 2.32 -1.49
CA ALA A 236 -6.14 2.72 -1.28
C ALA A 236 -6.02 3.51 0.03
N SER A 237 -4.88 3.40 0.71
CA SER A 237 -4.68 4.11 1.97
C SER A 237 -4.53 5.62 1.77
N ARG A 238 -4.93 6.37 2.78
CA ARG A 238 -4.64 7.82 2.86
C ARG A 238 -3.15 8.08 2.80
N SER A 239 -2.79 9.28 2.40
CA SER A 239 -1.40 9.74 2.33
C SER A 239 -0.64 9.67 3.67
N THR A 240 -1.34 9.60 4.79
CA THR A 240 -0.80 9.52 6.15
C THR A 240 -0.67 8.09 6.68
N TYR A 241 -1.16 7.08 5.96
CA TYR A 241 -1.20 5.70 6.43
C TYR A 241 -0.38 4.77 5.53
N PHE A 242 0.58 4.05 6.12
CA PHE A 242 1.52 3.20 5.40
C PHE A 242 1.92 1.95 6.21
N LYS A 243 2.57 1.02 5.52
CA LYS A 243 3.22 -0.17 6.11
C LYS A 243 4.68 -0.22 5.70
N MET A 244 5.50 -0.97 6.45
CA MET A 244 6.94 -1.10 6.19
C MET A 244 7.27 -2.10 5.07
N ASN A 245 6.28 -2.80 4.53
CA ASN A 245 6.43 -3.76 3.45
C ASN A 245 5.25 -3.70 2.47
N ARG A 246 5.37 -4.39 1.32
CA ARG A 246 4.37 -4.42 0.25
C ARG A 246 3.32 -5.52 0.38
N THR A 247 3.26 -6.24 1.49
CA THR A 247 2.32 -7.36 1.68
C THR A 247 0.86 -6.98 1.44
N TYR A 248 0.52 -5.72 1.76
CA TYR A 248 -0.84 -5.18 1.61
C TYR A 248 -1.06 -4.41 0.29
N GLN A 249 -0.18 -4.58 -0.70
CA GLN A 249 -0.39 -4.10 -2.06
C GLN A 249 -0.94 -5.26 -2.89
N ILE A 250 -2.25 -5.35 -3.02
CA ILE A 250 -2.94 -6.46 -3.68
C ILE A 250 -3.58 -5.93 -4.95
N SER A 251 -3.21 -6.52 -6.08
CA SER A 251 -3.75 -6.19 -7.39
C SER A 251 -4.51 -7.39 -7.95
N ILE A 252 -5.72 -7.16 -8.38
CA ILE A 252 -6.63 -8.15 -8.95
C ILE A 252 -6.95 -7.69 -10.37
N VAL A 253 -6.69 -8.53 -11.36
CA VAL A 253 -6.97 -8.25 -12.76
C VAL A 253 -7.96 -9.28 -13.28
N ASN A 254 -9.15 -8.85 -13.71
CA ASN A 254 -10.23 -9.71 -14.16
C ASN A 254 -10.50 -10.89 -13.19
N GLY A 255 -10.60 -10.61 -11.89
CA GLY A 255 -10.83 -11.60 -10.83
C GLY A 255 -9.62 -12.43 -10.41
N ARG A 256 -8.43 -12.23 -10.99
CA ARG A 256 -7.20 -12.97 -10.65
C ARG A 256 -6.22 -12.08 -9.92
N VAL A 257 -5.69 -12.56 -8.80
CA VAL A 257 -4.57 -11.87 -8.13
C VAL A 257 -3.32 -11.98 -8.98
N CYS A 258 -2.72 -10.86 -9.28
CA CYS A 258 -1.48 -10.84 -10.06
C CYS A 258 -0.48 -9.81 -9.52
N GLU A 259 0.78 -10.06 -9.79
CA GLU A 259 1.87 -9.11 -9.59
C GLU A 259 2.27 -8.55 -10.96
N ASN A 260 2.19 -7.24 -11.11
CA ASN A 260 2.56 -6.57 -12.34
C ASN A 260 3.34 -5.29 -12.05
N GLN A 261 4.45 -5.11 -12.78
CA GLN A 261 5.36 -3.99 -12.57
C GLN A 261 4.71 -2.64 -12.89
N ASN A 262 3.86 -2.56 -13.93
CA ASN A 262 3.19 -1.30 -14.29
C ASN A 262 2.25 -0.82 -13.19
N ILE A 263 1.48 -1.75 -12.59
CA ILE A 263 0.58 -1.45 -11.47
C ILE A 263 1.38 -1.01 -10.25
N THR A 264 2.42 -1.78 -9.88
CA THR A 264 3.28 -1.46 -8.73
C THR A 264 3.99 -0.13 -8.90
N THR A 265 4.44 0.18 -10.12
CA THR A 265 5.10 1.46 -10.43
C THR A 265 4.08 2.61 -10.36
N ALA A 266 2.86 2.44 -10.89
CA ALA A 266 1.81 3.45 -10.81
C ALA A 266 1.48 3.80 -9.34
N ILE A 267 1.25 2.78 -8.49
CA ILE A 267 1.03 2.95 -7.06
C ILE A 267 2.20 3.74 -6.43
N SER A 268 3.42 3.28 -6.67
CA SER A 268 4.63 3.90 -6.09
C SER A 268 4.80 5.35 -6.53
N THR A 269 4.54 5.66 -7.81
CA THR A 269 4.68 7.00 -8.38
C THR A 269 3.69 7.99 -7.74
N VAL A 270 2.42 7.57 -7.56
CA VAL A 270 1.43 8.44 -6.90
C VAL A 270 1.84 8.74 -5.46
N TYR A 271 2.26 7.71 -4.71
CA TYR A 271 2.58 7.89 -3.30
C TYR A 271 3.97 8.46 -3.03
N GLN A 272 4.84 8.56 -4.03
CA GLN A 272 6.21 9.09 -3.89
C GLN A 272 6.23 10.51 -3.32
N GLN A 273 5.21 11.32 -3.62
CA GLN A 273 5.09 12.69 -3.10
C GLN A 273 4.51 12.77 -1.67
N TYR A 274 4.01 11.67 -1.13
CA TYR A 274 3.33 11.62 0.17
C TYR A 274 4.06 10.76 1.20
N LEU A 275 4.73 9.68 0.77
CA LEU A 275 5.36 8.71 1.66
C LEU A 275 6.88 8.77 1.57
N MET A 276 7.54 8.58 2.73
CA MET A 276 9.00 8.46 2.78
C MET A 276 9.48 7.16 2.11
N LYS A 277 10.76 7.12 1.73
CA LYS A 277 11.41 5.90 1.22
C LYS A 277 11.23 4.75 2.22
N ARG A 278 10.89 3.56 1.72
CA ARG A 278 10.56 2.32 2.47
C ARG A 278 9.20 2.30 3.18
N ASN A 279 8.38 3.31 3.01
CA ASN A 279 6.99 3.28 3.42
C ASN A 279 6.11 2.93 2.22
N TYR A 280 5.19 1.99 2.41
CA TYR A 280 4.35 1.45 1.34
C TYR A 280 2.88 1.68 1.67
N PRO A 281 2.07 2.17 0.72
CA PRO A 281 0.63 2.29 0.92
C PRO A 281 -0.03 0.91 1.03
N VAL A 282 -1.17 0.85 1.68
CA VAL A 282 -2.09 -0.28 1.61
C VAL A 282 -2.99 -0.07 0.39
N THR A 283 -3.04 -1.04 -0.51
CA THR A 283 -3.90 -0.97 -1.70
C THR A 283 -4.54 -2.34 -1.98
N VAL A 284 -5.83 -2.36 -2.23
CA VAL A 284 -6.56 -3.51 -2.75
C VAL A 284 -7.33 -3.03 -3.96
N LEU A 285 -6.80 -3.32 -5.15
CA LEU A 285 -7.31 -2.80 -6.42
C LEU A 285 -7.83 -3.92 -7.29
N SER A 286 -9.06 -3.78 -7.80
CA SER A 286 -9.64 -4.60 -8.85
C SER A 286 -9.59 -3.82 -10.16
N ILE A 287 -8.98 -4.41 -11.17
CA ILE A 287 -8.77 -3.81 -12.49
C ILE A 287 -9.48 -4.70 -13.49
N GLU A 288 -10.49 -4.17 -14.15
CA GLU A 288 -11.26 -4.87 -15.17
C GLU A 288 -10.97 -4.28 -16.54
N LEU A 289 -10.62 -5.12 -17.48
CA LEU A 289 -10.38 -4.73 -18.87
C LEU A 289 -10.67 -5.90 -19.81
N SER A 290 -10.80 -5.60 -21.12
CA SER A 290 -11.09 -6.63 -22.12
C SER A 290 -10.07 -7.77 -22.06
N PRO A 291 -10.52 -9.04 -22.06
CA PRO A 291 -9.62 -10.21 -22.09
C PRO A 291 -8.63 -10.18 -23.26
N SER A 292 -8.99 -9.60 -24.39
CA SER A 292 -8.11 -9.44 -25.56
C SER A 292 -6.88 -8.54 -25.32
N LYS A 293 -6.89 -7.76 -24.25
CA LYS A 293 -5.77 -6.87 -23.86
C LYS A 293 -4.82 -7.50 -22.85
N ILE A 294 -5.04 -8.76 -22.46
CA ILE A 294 -4.29 -9.44 -21.40
C ILE A 294 -3.74 -10.76 -21.91
N ASP A 295 -2.45 -11.00 -21.66
CA ASP A 295 -1.86 -12.35 -21.75
C ASP A 295 -1.62 -12.87 -20.33
N VAL A 296 -2.34 -13.93 -19.98
CA VAL A 296 -2.30 -14.58 -18.65
C VAL A 296 -1.34 -15.78 -18.65
N ASN A 297 -0.91 -16.26 -19.82
CA ASN A 297 -0.09 -17.48 -19.95
C ASN A 297 1.41 -17.20 -19.90
N VAL A 298 1.86 -16.32 -19.01
CA VAL A 298 3.27 -15.89 -18.93
C VAL A 298 4.10 -16.76 -17.98
N HIS A 299 3.48 -17.28 -16.89
CA HIS A 299 4.18 -18.06 -15.86
C HIS A 299 3.35 -19.29 -15.44
N PRO A 300 3.98 -20.44 -15.08
CA PRO A 300 3.27 -21.64 -14.62
C PRO A 300 2.30 -21.39 -13.48
N THR A 301 2.66 -20.54 -12.52
CA THR A 301 1.84 -20.17 -11.36
C THR A 301 0.77 -19.12 -11.67
N LYS A 302 0.72 -18.58 -12.90
CA LYS A 302 -0.20 -17.50 -13.34
C LYS A 302 -0.15 -16.24 -12.46
N ALA A 303 0.92 -16.05 -11.71
CA ALA A 303 1.09 -14.91 -10.83
C ALA A 303 1.44 -13.61 -11.59
N GLU A 304 1.95 -13.72 -12.81
CA GLU A 304 2.29 -12.60 -13.66
C GLU A 304 1.32 -12.49 -14.84
N VAL A 305 0.93 -11.27 -15.15
CA VAL A 305 0.07 -10.90 -16.27
C VAL A 305 0.80 -9.89 -17.15
N ARG A 306 0.76 -10.09 -18.47
CA ARG A 306 1.25 -9.09 -19.43
C ARG A 306 0.07 -8.38 -20.06
N PHE A 307 0.18 -7.06 -20.15
CA PHE A 307 -0.80 -6.23 -20.84
C PHE A 307 -0.32 -5.91 -22.25
N SER A 308 -1.23 -5.89 -23.22
CA SER A 308 -0.92 -5.45 -24.59
C SER A 308 -0.46 -3.98 -24.61
N ASP A 309 -1.01 -3.15 -23.70
CA ASP A 309 -0.59 -1.76 -23.48
C ASP A 309 -0.47 -1.50 -21.97
N GLY A 310 0.74 -1.68 -21.45
CA GLY A 310 1.05 -1.45 -20.04
C GLY A 310 0.94 0.02 -19.61
N ASN A 311 1.10 0.97 -20.56
CA ASN A 311 1.01 2.40 -20.26
C ASN A 311 -0.43 2.84 -20.01
N GLN A 312 -1.42 2.25 -20.70
CA GLN A 312 -2.82 2.52 -20.42
C GLN A 312 -3.21 2.05 -19.02
N VAL A 313 -2.76 0.86 -18.61
CA VAL A 313 -3.02 0.33 -17.26
C VAL A 313 -2.34 1.18 -16.19
N PHE A 314 -1.06 1.52 -16.42
CA PHE A 314 -0.34 2.45 -15.54
C PHE A 314 -1.11 3.77 -15.37
N SER A 315 -1.53 4.40 -16.47
CA SER A 315 -2.27 5.68 -16.45
C SER A 315 -3.60 5.55 -15.70
N ALA A 316 -4.35 4.46 -15.92
CA ALA A 316 -5.62 4.23 -15.25
C ALA A 316 -5.44 4.10 -13.73
N VAL A 317 -4.52 3.26 -13.29
CA VAL A 317 -4.22 3.06 -11.85
C VAL A 317 -3.68 4.35 -11.21
N TYR A 318 -2.78 5.05 -11.90
CA TYR A 318 -2.21 6.31 -11.44
C TYR A 318 -3.30 7.35 -11.17
N HIS A 319 -4.18 7.61 -12.15
CA HIS A 319 -5.24 8.60 -12.00
C HIS A 319 -6.32 8.17 -11.01
N ALA A 320 -6.63 6.88 -10.94
CA ALA A 320 -7.59 6.34 -9.98
C ALA A 320 -7.18 6.65 -8.53
N ILE A 321 -5.93 6.37 -8.18
CA ILE A 321 -5.41 6.61 -6.83
C ILE A 321 -5.20 8.11 -6.59
N LYS A 322 -4.63 8.83 -7.57
CA LYS A 322 -4.38 10.27 -7.47
C LYS A 322 -5.66 11.04 -7.18
N ASN A 323 -6.72 10.79 -7.94
CA ASN A 323 -8.01 11.48 -7.75
C ASN A 323 -8.60 11.23 -6.35
N ALA A 324 -8.51 9.99 -5.84
CA ALA A 324 -8.99 9.68 -4.49
C ALA A 324 -8.20 10.38 -3.39
N LEU A 325 -6.87 10.46 -3.54
CA LEU A 325 -6.01 11.17 -2.59
C LEU A 325 -6.23 12.68 -2.64
N GLU A 326 -6.32 13.28 -3.83
CA GLU A 326 -6.58 14.70 -3.99
C GLU A 326 -7.93 15.10 -3.40
N SER A 327 -8.98 14.28 -3.64
CA SER A 327 -10.31 14.51 -3.07
C SER A 327 -10.28 14.41 -1.52
N ASP A 328 -9.59 13.41 -0.93
CA ASP A 328 -9.47 13.30 0.53
C ASP A 328 -8.69 14.47 1.14
N ILE A 329 -7.61 14.92 0.47
CA ILE A 329 -6.83 16.07 0.90
C ILE A 329 -7.67 17.33 0.83
N GLU A 330 -8.44 17.54 -0.22
CA GLU A 330 -9.30 18.71 -0.39
C GLU A 330 -10.41 18.77 0.65
N GLN A 331 -11.05 17.64 0.96
CA GLN A 331 -12.06 17.56 2.02
C GLN A 331 -11.50 17.84 3.43
N ARG A 332 -10.20 17.61 3.63
CA ARG A 332 -9.52 17.88 4.90
C ARG A 332 -8.86 19.24 4.99
N ARG A 333 -8.92 20.03 3.93
CA ARG A 333 -8.40 21.39 3.95
C ARG A 333 -9.12 22.17 5.03
N ILE A 334 -8.32 22.85 5.87
CA ILE A 334 -8.84 23.86 6.77
C ILE A 334 -8.97 25.13 5.92
N GLN A 335 -10.20 25.55 5.67
CA GLN A 335 -10.45 26.84 5.06
C GLN A 335 -10.37 27.89 6.17
N PHE A 336 -9.40 28.78 6.07
CA PHE A 336 -9.33 29.98 6.88
C PHE A 336 -9.92 31.11 6.04
N ASP A 337 -11.06 31.64 6.45
CA ASP A 337 -11.65 32.79 5.79
C ASP A 337 -10.77 34.00 6.05
N THR A 338 -10.30 34.61 4.98
CA THR A 338 -9.59 35.88 5.04
C THR A 338 -10.57 36.99 5.35
N ILE A 339 -10.23 37.81 6.34
CA ILE A 339 -10.92 39.07 6.57
C ILE A 339 -10.61 39.97 5.37
N SER A 340 -11.65 40.39 4.65
CA SER A 340 -11.55 41.57 3.80
C SER A 340 -11.21 42.79 4.69
N ASP A 341 -10.26 43.62 4.28
CA ASP A 341 -9.75 44.81 4.98
C ASP A 341 -10.79 45.94 5.13
N GLU A 342 -12.06 45.63 5.36
CA GLU A 342 -13.11 46.60 5.61
C GLU A 342 -13.75 46.33 6.98
N ALA A 343 -13.10 46.75 8.03
CA ALA A 343 -13.66 47.36 9.26
C ALA A 343 -12.59 47.42 10.37
N GLU A 344 -11.69 48.38 10.31
CA GLU A 344 -11.06 48.90 11.52
C GLU A 344 -12.11 49.68 12.33
N GLN A 345 -12.76 49.03 13.27
CA GLN A 345 -13.27 49.70 14.46
C GLN A 345 -12.33 49.38 15.62
N PRO A 346 -11.81 50.40 16.32
CA PRO A 346 -10.91 50.17 17.45
C PRO A 346 -11.67 49.44 18.56
N LEU A 347 -11.24 48.25 18.89
CA LEU A 347 -11.69 47.54 20.09
C LEU A 347 -11.16 48.29 21.31
N GLU A 348 -12.06 48.79 22.16
CA GLU A 348 -11.71 49.30 23.49
C GLU A 348 -10.91 48.25 24.27
N PRO A 349 -9.86 48.65 25.01
CA PRO A 349 -9.03 47.70 25.76
C PRO A 349 -9.89 47.00 26.83
N ALA A 350 -9.96 45.67 26.75
CA ALA A 350 -10.59 44.84 27.76
C ALA A 350 -9.98 45.14 29.14
N GLN A 351 -10.81 45.64 30.03
CA GLN A 351 -10.42 45.93 31.42
C GLN A 351 -9.94 44.65 32.10
N LYS A 352 -8.78 44.77 32.77
CA LYS A 352 -8.16 43.73 33.61
C LYS A 352 -9.17 43.14 34.58
N LEU A 353 -9.50 41.86 34.40
CA LEU A 353 -10.41 41.08 35.24
C LEU A 353 -9.66 40.17 36.21
N PHE A 354 -8.51 40.58 36.71
CA PHE A 354 -7.85 39.95 37.84
C PHE A 354 -7.20 40.99 38.73
N ASN A 355 -7.86 41.32 39.84
CA ASN A 355 -7.25 41.97 40.99
C ASN A 355 -6.37 40.92 41.70
N ILE A 356 -5.07 41.04 41.58
CA ILE A 356 -4.10 40.35 42.45
C ILE A 356 -3.84 41.31 43.62
N PRO A 357 -4.01 40.89 44.87
CA PRO A 357 -3.64 41.72 46.02
C PRO A 357 -2.10 41.91 46.06
N ASP A 358 -1.69 43.19 46.24
CA ASP A 358 -0.30 43.58 46.41
C ASP A 358 0.16 43.28 47.87
N ASP A 359 0.38 42.03 48.25
CA ASP A 359 1.08 41.69 49.48
C ASP A 359 1.55 40.22 49.43
N ILE A 360 2.74 40.00 48.87
CA ILE A 360 3.57 38.83 49.14
C ILE A 360 4.94 39.29 49.56
N PRO A 361 5.42 38.91 50.78
CA PRO A 361 6.77 39.26 51.24
C PRO A 361 7.83 38.52 50.41
N ALA A 362 8.90 39.23 50.09
CA ALA A 362 10.05 38.69 49.39
C ALA A 362 10.74 37.60 50.24
N GLU A 363 10.73 36.35 49.78
CA GLU A 363 11.62 35.31 50.32
C GLU A 363 12.98 35.36 49.60
N GLU A 364 14.03 35.23 50.41
CA GLU A 364 15.43 35.24 49.99
C GLU A 364 15.77 34.02 49.10
N PRO A 365 16.69 34.14 48.15
CA PRO A 365 17.05 33.07 47.23
C PRO A 365 17.83 31.95 47.92
N ALA A 366 17.37 30.72 47.78
CA ALA A 366 18.05 29.52 48.21
C ALA A 366 19.34 29.26 47.39
N PRO A 367 20.37 28.63 47.96
CA PRO A 367 21.67 28.49 47.34
C PRO A 367 21.69 27.54 46.15
N GLN A 368 22.36 27.98 45.10
CA GLN A 368 22.60 27.20 43.87
C GLN A 368 23.45 25.95 44.17
N GLN A 369 22.91 24.77 43.93
CA GLN A 369 23.69 23.53 43.89
C GLN A 369 24.33 23.38 42.51
N ASN A 370 25.65 23.41 42.47
CA ASN A 370 26.47 23.10 41.29
C ASN A 370 26.37 21.61 40.97
N PHE A 371 25.75 21.26 39.86
CA PHE A 371 25.85 19.93 39.28
C PHE A 371 27.11 19.83 38.42
N THR A 372 28.08 19.01 38.86
CA THR A 372 29.28 18.66 38.12
C THR A 372 28.93 17.56 37.11
N PHE A 373 29.10 17.85 35.82
CA PHE A 373 29.00 16.84 34.77
C PHE A 373 30.20 15.89 34.81
N LEU A 374 29.96 14.59 34.97
CA LEU A 374 30.92 13.53 34.69
C LEU A 374 30.81 13.11 33.22
N PRO A 375 31.93 12.82 32.53
CA PRO A 375 31.90 12.45 31.11
C PRO A 375 31.40 11.02 30.94
N PHE A 376 30.47 10.84 29.97
CA PHE A 376 30.01 9.54 29.53
C PHE A 376 31.11 8.80 28.78
N GLN A 377 31.47 7.62 29.26
CA GLN A 377 32.21 6.62 28.50
C GLN A 377 31.23 5.86 27.59
N ASN A 378 31.57 5.79 26.30
CA ASN A 378 30.94 4.91 25.33
C ASN A 378 31.30 3.46 25.68
N ASP A 379 30.30 2.64 25.96
CA ASP A 379 30.35 1.22 25.68
C ASP A 379 28.97 0.76 25.16
N SER A 380 29.02 0.20 24.00
CA SER A 380 27.96 -0.30 23.16
C SER A 380 27.36 -1.58 23.73
N GLU A 381 26.04 -1.55 24.01
CA GLU A 381 25.17 -2.70 23.83
C GLU A 381 23.71 -2.19 23.76
N VAL A 382 23.09 -2.33 22.59
CA VAL A 382 21.68 -1.97 22.36
C VAL A 382 20.82 -3.06 22.97
N VAL A 383 20.42 -2.88 24.22
CA VAL A 383 19.35 -3.66 24.83
C VAL A 383 18.03 -2.98 24.46
N PHE A 384 17.18 -3.67 23.72
CA PHE A 384 15.78 -3.27 23.50
C PHE A 384 15.10 -3.17 24.88
N ARG A 385 14.83 -1.95 25.34
CA ARG A 385 13.93 -1.74 26.47
C ARG A 385 12.49 -1.90 25.99
N GLU A 386 11.75 -2.72 26.72
CA GLU A 386 10.29 -2.79 26.60
C GLU A 386 9.67 -1.41 26.79
N GLU A 387 8.71 -1.08 25.93
CA GLU A 387 7.92 0.16 26.03
C GLU A 387 7.34 0.32 27.43
N SER A 388 7.49 1.50 28.02
CA SER A 388 6.99 1.77 29.37
C SER A 388 5.46 1.67 29.41
N GLU A 389 4.89 1.21 30.52
CA GLU A 389 3.43 1.11 30.73
C GLU A 389 2.72 2.46 30.49
N ILE A 390 3.42 3.57 30.67
CA ILE A 390 2.89 4.92 30.43
C ILE A 390 2.71 5.18 28.93
N GLU A 391 3.65 4.75 28.07
CA GLU A 391 3.53 4.91 26.61
C GLU A 391 2.41 4.03 26.06
N ARG A 392 2.25 2.81 26.57
CA ARG A 392 1.11 1.93 26.22
C ARG A 392 -0.23 2.54 26.64
N SER A 393 -0.30 3.12 27.83
CA SER A 393 -1.51 3.76 28.34
C SER A 393 -1.91 5.01 27.52
N VAL A 394 -0.95 5.81 27.09
CA VAL A 394 -1.18 6.98 26.23
C VAL A 394 -1.64 6.53 24.84
N MET A 395 -0.98 5.54 24.25
CA MET A 395 -1.36 5.00 22.93
C MET A 395 -2.73 4.30 22.96
N ASP A 396 -3.08 3.58 24.02
CA ASP A 396 -4.39 2.95 24.19
C ASP A 396 -5.51 3.99 24.39
N ASN A 397 -5.24 5.10 25.07
CA ASN A 397 -6.20 6.19 25.18
C ASN A 397 -6.41 6.91 23.84
N PHE A 398 -5.35 7.14 23.04
CA PHE A 398 -5.48 7.65 21.67
C PHE A 398 -6.25 6.69 20.76
N ARG A 399 -6.08 5.39 20.94
CA ARG A 399 -6.78 4.34 20.19
C ARG A 399 -8.29 4.34 20.50
N LYS A 400 -8.65 4.42 21.78
CA LYS A 400 -10.06 4.51 22.24
C LYS A 400 -10.76 5.79 21.79
N MET A 401 -10.05 6.92 21.69
CA MET A 401 -10.59 8.17 21.15
C MET A 401 -10.95 8.06 19.65
N ARG A 402 -10.19 7.29 18.88
CA ARG A 402 -10.50 7.01 17.46
C ARG A 402 -11.70 6.09 17.30
N GLU A 403 -11.92 5.16 18.21
CA GLU A 403 -13.02 4.19 18.14
C GLU A 403 -14.41 4.82 18.39
N GLN A 404 -14.49 5.99 19.04
CA GLN A 404 -15.75 6.66 19.36
C GLN A 404 -16.22 7.69 18.32
N LYS A 405 -15.47 7.93 17.24
CA LYS A 405 -15.90 8.81 16.13
C LYS A 405 -16.91 8.11 15.21
N LYS A 406 -18.11 7.80 15.70
CA LYS A 406 -19.27 7.54 14.87
C LYS A 406 -20.20 8.75 14.89
N GLU A 407 -20.44 9.25 13.66
CA GLU A 407 -21.61 10.04 13.23
C GLU A 407 -21.90 11.35 13.95
N VAL A 408 -21.58 12.45 13.27
CA VAL A 408 -22.54 13.53 12.95
C VAL A 408 -22.00 14.27 11.73
N GLN A 409 -22.61 14.10 10.56
CA GLN A 409 -22.59 15.10 9.50
C GLN A 409 -23.58 16.20 9.92
N GLU A 410 -23.08 17.28 10.46
CA GLU A 410 -23.82 18.54 10.54
C GLU A 410 -23.27 19.51 9.49
N GLU A 411 -24.14 19.93 8.58
CA GLU A 411 -23.91 21.09 7.73
C GLU A 411 -23.67 22.31 8.62
N LEU A 412 -22.45 22.84 8.57
CA LEU A 412 -22.07 24.04 9.35
C LEU A 412 -22.51 25.30 8.61
N PRO A 413 -23.15 26.27 9.30
CA PRO A 413 -23.42 27.58 8.73
C PRO A 413 -22.10 28.34 8.52
N GLN A 414 -22.01 29.02 7.38
CA GLN A 414 -20.89 29.91 7.03
C GLN A 414 -20.82 31.07 8.03
N THR A 415 -19.92 30.99 9.00
CA THR A 415 -19.55 32.09 9.88
C THR A 415 -18.04 32.30 9.78
N GLN A 416 -17.64 33.54 9.50
CA GLN A 416 -16.26 33.98 9.42
C GLN A 416 -15.48 33.60 10.68
N ALA A 417 -14.49 32.74 10.55
CA ALA A 417 -13.77 32.22 11.70
C ALA A 417 -12.32 32.68 11.69
N MET A 418 -12.03 33.65 12.59
CA MET A 418 -10.65 34.02 12.93
C MET A 418 -9.97 32.88 13.68
N TYR A 419 -8.71 32.58 13.35
CA TYR A 419 -7.85 31.80 14.23
C TYR A 419 -7.18 32.72 15.25
N ARG A 420 -7.00 32.24 16.46
CA ARG A 420 -6.23 32.91 17.50
C ARG A 420 -4.91 32.17 17.70
N VAL A 421 -3.78 32.88 17.60
CA VAL A 421 -2.48 32.33 17.99
C VAL A 421 -2.42 32.27 19.51
N ILE A 422 -2.30 31.06 20.07
CA ILE A 422 -2.15 30.84 21.51
C ILE A 422 -0.69 31.05 21.92
N GLY A 423 0.24 30.63 21.06
CA GLY A 423 1.67 30.79 21.27
C GLY A 423 2.51 29.78 20.52
N GLN A 424 3.82 29.83 20.77
CA GLN A 424 4.83 28.94 20.20
C GLN A 424 5.45 28.10 21.30
N VAL A 425 5.60 26.79 21.05
CA VAL A 425 6.14 25.81 22.00
C VAL A 425 7.37 25.13 21.41
N PHE A 426 8.40 24.99 22.23
CA PHE A 426 9.69 24.37 21.88
C PHE A 426 10.38 25.01 20.66
N GLY A 427 10.08 26.28 20.33
CA GLY A 427 10.61 26.93 19.13
C GLY A 427 10.31 26.20 17.82
N THR A 428 9.32 25.31 17.82
CA THR A 428 9.02 24.40 16.69
C THR A 428 7.54 24.34 16.35
N TYR A 429 6.67 24.37 17.36
CA TYR A 429 5.23 24.18 17.15
C TYR A 429 4.46 25.46 17.44
N LEU A 430 3.54 25.82 16.56
CA LEU A 430 2.58 26.88 16.77
C LEU A 430 1.26 26.29 17.25
N LEU A 431 0.67 26.87 18.28
CA LEU A 431 -0.60 26.48 18.86
C LEU A 431 -1.65 27.52 18.44
N LEU A 432 -2.71 27.06 17.79
CA LEU A 432 -3.77 27.91 17.27
C LEU A 432 -5.13 27.42 17.78
N GLU A 433 -6.04 28.35 17.98
CA GLU A 433 -7.45 28.09 18.26
C GLU A 433 -8.31 28.68 17.14
N GLN A 434 -9.24 27.89 16.63
CA GLN A 434 -10.22 28.33 15.64
C GLN A 434 -11.57 27.70 15.97
N ASN A 435 -12.52 28.51 16.37
CA ASN A 435 -13.82 28.03 16.85
C ASN A 435 -13.63 26.94 17.94
N ASP A 436 -14.21 25.74 17.73
CA ASP A 436 -14.08 24.59 18.63
C ASP A 436 -12.88 23.69 18.29
N LYS A 437 -11.88 24.20 17.51
CA LYS A 437 -10.73 23.43 17.07
C LYS A 437 -9.45 23.97 17.70
N PHE A 438 -8.62 23.05 18.19
CA PHE A 438 -7.25 23.30 18.60
C PHE A 438 -6.31 22.73 17.54
N ILE A 439 -5.42 23.58 17.00
CA ILE A 439 -4.55 23.25 15.89
C ILE A 439 -3.11 23.36 16.35
N ILE A 440 -2.32 22.32 16.12
CA ILE A 440 -0.88 22.29 16.37
C ILE A 440 -0.20 22.28 15.00
N VAL A 441 0.60 23.30 14.69
CA VAL A 441 1.31 23.43 13.42
C VAL A 441 2.81 23.26 13.64
N ASP A 442 3.44 22.38 12.87
CA ASP A 442 4.90 22.32 12.75
C ASP A 442 5.35 23.44 11.80
N GLN A 443 5.96 24.50 12.34
CA GLN A 443 6.39 25.67 11.59
C GLN A 443 7.39 25.34 10.49
N HIS A 444 8.26 24.34 10.71
CA HIS A 444 9.25 23.93 9.72
C HIS A 444 8.58 23.21 8.54
N ALA A 445 7.72 22.23 8.84
CA ALA A 445 6.98 21.48 7.83
C ALA A 445 6.02 22.40 7.02
N ALA A 446 5.40 23.38 7.67
CA ALA A 446 4.54 24.37 7.02
C ALA A 446 5.34 25.26 6.05
N GLN A 447 6.51 25.76 6.47
CA GLN A 447 7.37 26.57 5.60
C GLN A 447 7.98 25.77 4.43
N GLU A 448 8.44 24.53 4.68
CA GLU A 448 8.91 23.66 3.62
C GLU A 448 7.84 23.51 2.53
N ARG A 449 6.60 23.30 2.94
CA ARG A 449 5.48 23.15 2.01
C ARG A 449 5.19 24.42 1.22
N MET A 450 5.11 25.56 1.87
CA MET A 450 4.89 26.84 1.20
C MET A 450 5.95 27.15 0.15
N ARG A 451 7.22 26.88 0.48
CA ARG A 451 8.34 27.12 -0.43
C ARG A 451 8.34 26.14 -1.59
N TYR A 452 8.05 24.87 -1.30
CA TYR A 452 7.92 23.85 -2.33
C TYR A 452 6.84 24.23 -3.36
N ASP A 453 5.64 24.59 -2.90
CA ASP A 453 4.54 24.92 -3.79
C ASP A 453 4.82 26.22 -4.58
N LYS A 454 5.52 27.19 -3.98
CA LYS A 454 5.97 28.39 -4.68
C LYS A 454 6.97 28.03 -5.80
N LEU A 455 8.00 27.27 -5.49
CA LEU A 455 9.02 26.86 -6.47
C LEU A 455 8.42 25.95 -7.56
N LEU A 456 7.47 25.09 -7.20
CA LEU A 456 6.77 24.26 -8.15
C LEU A 456 5.88 25.08 -9.10
N ALA A 457 5.20 26.10 -8.59
CA ALA A 457 4.39 27.00 -9.42
C ALA A 457 5.28 27.85 -10.36
N GLU A 458 6.42 28.34 -9.88
CA GLU A 458 7.41 29.02 -10.72
C GLU A 458 7.93 28.11 -11.82
N TYR A 459 8.23 26.86 -11.50
CA TYR A 459 8.63 25.83 -12.46
C TYR A 459 7.54 25.55 -13.51
N GLN A 460 6.29 25.38 -13.08
CA GLN A 460 5.15 25.10 -13.97
C GLN A 460 4.75 26.29 -14.86
N SER A 461 5.00 27.51 -14.41
CA SER A 461 4.72 28.74 -15.19
C SER A 461 5.77 29.02 -16.26
N GLY A 462 6.82 28.20 -16.36
CA GLY A 462 7.94 28.43 -17.29
C GLY A 462 8.87 29.60 -16.89
N ASN A 463 8.63 30.20 -15.74
CA ASN A 463 9.41 31.34 -15.24
C ASN A 463 10.55 30.84 -14.33
N ILE A 464 11.37 29.93 -14.90
CA ILE A 464 12.45 29.30 -14.15
C ILE A 464 13.68 30.21 -14.19
N PRO A 465 14.20 30.69 -13.06
CA PRO A 465 15.46 31.41 -13.03
C PRO A 465 16.58 30.50 -13.55
N VAL A 466 17.19 30.88 -14.67
CA VAL A 466 18.28 30.14 -15.31
C VAL A 466 19.60 30.75 -14.91
N GLN A 467 20.55 29.91 -14.49
CA GLN A 467 21.91 30.32 -14.17
C GLN A 467 22.85 29.85 -15.26
N PRO A 468 23.55 30.77 -15.99
CA PRO A 468 24.60 30.35 -16.90
C PRO A 468 25.77 29.74 -16.13
N LEU A 469 26.35 28.68 -16.69
CA LEU A 469 27.55 28.06 -16.13
C LEU A 469 28.76 28.92 -16.45
N LEU A 470 29.61 29.17 -15.46
CA LEU A 470 30.83 29.97 -15.63
C LEU A 470 31.76 29.32 -16.67
N TYR A 471 31.80 28.01 -16.68
CA TYR A 471 32.48 27.17 -17.70
C TYR A 471 31.46 26.20 -18.27
N PRO A 472 31.09 26.30 -19.56
CA PRO A 472 30.22 25.33 -20.20
C PRO A 472 30.83 23.93 -20.14
N LEU A 473 30.02 22.94 -19.80
CA LEU A 473 30.47 21.56 -19.68
C LEU A 473 30.24 20.80 -20.99
N THR A 474 31.28 20.10 -21.49
CA THR A 474 31.15 19.26 -22.67
C THR A 474 30.74 17.86 -22.25
N ILE A 475 29.67 17.35 -22.86
CA ILE A 475 29.11 16.02 -22.63
C ILE A 475 29.40 15.20 -23.87
N GLU A 476 30.30 14.21 -23.78
CA GLU A 476 30.57 13.26 -24.83
C GLU A 476 29.52 12.14 -24.83
N VAL A 477 29.05 11.78 -26.02
CA VAL A 477 27.97 10.82 -26.22
C VAL A 477 28.29 9.88 -27.37
N ASN A 478 27.82 8.65 -27.29
CA ASN A 478 27.90 7.74 -28.44
C ASN A 478 26.81 8.08 -29.49
N PRO A 479 26.89 7.56 -30.73
CA PRO A 479 25.92 7.89 -31.79
C PRO A 479 24.44 7.57 -31.46
N ALA A 480 24.20 6.55 -30.65
CA ALA A 480 22.84 6.20 -30.24
C ALA A 480 22.32 7.19 -29.18
N GLU A 481 23.14 7.58 -28.21
CA GLU A 481 22.83 8.60 -27.20
C GLU A 481 22.68 9.97 -27.83
N TYR A 482 23.44 10.30 -28.87
CA TYR A 482 23.36 11.59 -29.57
C TYR A 482 21.93 11.84 -30.08
N GLN A 483 21.31 10.86 -30.76
CA GLN A 483 19.95 10.99 -31.28
C GLN A 483 18.93 11.15 -30.17
N ILE A 484 19.11 10.45 -29.03
CA ILE A 484 18.24 10.56 -27.85
C ILE A 484 18.31 11.98 -27.26
N VAL A 485 19.51 12.49 -27.03
CA VAL A 485 19.74 13.82 -26.46
C VAL A 485 19.24 14.91 -27.39
N GLU A 486 19.52 14.80 -28.69
CA GLU A 486 19.09 15.77 -29.71
C GLU A 486 17.56 15.89 -29.74
N SER A 487 16.85 14.77 -29.66
CA SER A 487 15.37 14.76 -29.60
C SER A 487 14.80 15.45 -28.35
N LYS A 488 15.57 15.50 -27.26
CA LYS A 488 15.16 16.08 -25.96
C LYS A 488 15.50 17.56 -25.81
N ILE A 489 16.36 18.14 -26.68
CA ILE A 489 16.78 19.54 -26.56
C ILE A 489 15.61 20.52 -26.40
N PRO A 490 14.50 20.42 -27.18
CA PRO A 490 13.37 21.33 -27.00
C PRO A 490 12.75 21.26 -25.61
N ALA A 491 12.53 20.04 -25.11
CA ALA A 491 11.94 19.81 -23.78
C ALA A 491 12.89 20.26 -22.65
N LEU A 492 14.21 19.99 -22.79
CA LEU A 492 15.22 20.45 -21.82
C LEU A 492 15.31 21.97 -21.76
N LYS A 493 15.16 22.64 -22.91
CA LYS A 493 15.14 24.11 -22.98
C LYS A 493 13.92 24.71 -22.26
N GLU A 494 12.74 24.09 -22.36
CA GLU A 494 11.56 24.49 -21.60
C GLU A 494 11.78 24.34 -20.08
N LEU A 495 12.62 23.41 -19.68
CA LEU A 495 13.03 23.19 -18.29
C LEU A 495 14.18 24.12 -17.82
N GLY A 496 14.64 25.03 -18.68
CA GLY A 496 15.74 25.93 -18.40
C GLY A 496 17.15 25.29 -18.48
N ILE A 497 17.28 24.12 -19.09
CA ILE A 497 18.55 23.45 -19.35
C ILE A 497 18.97 23.75 -20.79
N GLU A 498 20.02 24.54 -20.96
CA GLU A 498 20.52 24.90 -22.28
C GLU A 498 21.63 23.94 -22.74
N LEU A 499 21.27 23.06 -23.67
CA LEU A 499 22.15 22.14 -24.34
C LEU A 499 22.33 22.55 -25.82
N ILE A 500 23.56 22.70 -26.24
CA ILE A 500 23.90 23.10 -27.61
C ILE A 500 24.73 21.98 -28.24
N PRO A 501 24.39 21.48 -29.45
CA PRO A 501 25.24 20.56 -30.19
C PRO A 501 26.66 21.10 -30.40
N PHE A 502 27.65 20.28 -30.09
CA PHE A 502 29.07 20.68 -30.23
C PHE A 502 29.86 19.53 -30.87
N GLY A 503 29.97 19.60 -32.21
CA GLY A 503 30.57 18.51 -33.00
C GLY A 503 29.56 17.40 -33.33
N THR A 504 30.10 16.23 -33.69
CA THR A 504 29.30 15.06 -34.13
C THR A 504 29.00 14.05 -33.01
N ASP A 505 29.65 14.19 -31.86
CA ASP A 505 29.66 13.23 -30.76
C ASP A 505 29.55 13.89 -29.37
N SER A 506 29.22 15.18 -29.32
CA SER A 506 29.18 15.90 -28.04
C SER A 506 28.15 17.03 -28.02
N PHE A 507 27.73 17.40 -26.81
CA PHE A 507 26.88 18.54 -26.50
C PHE A 507 27.56 19.45 -25.48
N LYS A 508 27.23 20.74 -25.53
CA LYS A 508 27.70 21.74 -24.59
C LYS A 508 26.56 22.21 -23.69
N LEU A 509 26.69 21.95 -22.40
CA LEU A 509 25.76 22.45 -21.39
C LEU A 509 26.18 23.87 -20.99
N SER A 510 25.37 24.88 -21.32
CA SER A 510 25.70 26.30 -21.12
C SER A 510 24.99 26.92 -19.93
N ALA A 511 23.78 26.45 -19.62
CA ALA A 511 23.01 26.99 -18.51
C ALA A 511 22.10 25.91 -17.90
N ILE A 512 21.83 26.08 -16.62
CA ILE A 512 20.93 25.19 -15.83
C ILE A 512 19.98 26.03 -14.98
N PRO A 513 18.81 25.49 -14.59
CA PRO A 513 17.96 26.13 -13.59
C PRO A 513 18.74 26.44 -12.31
N GLN A 514 18.57 27.61 -11.73
CA GLN A 514 19.23 28.01 -10.48
C GLN A 514 18.98 26.99 -9.34
N ILE A 515 17.82 26.36 -9.34
CA ILE A 515 17.45 25.32 -8.38
C ILE A 515 18.31 24.05 -8.49
N LEU A 516 18.96 23.82 -9.64
CA LEU A 516 19.86 22.71 -9.90
C LEU A 516 21.33 23.07 -9.68
N SER A 517 21.67 24.32 -9.31
CA SER A 517 23.06 24.80 -9.20
C SER A 517 23.91 24.05 -8.16
N GLU A 518 23.30 23.42 -7.18
CA GLU A 518 23.98 22.59 -6.16
C GLU A 518 23.96 21.10 -6.46
N LEU A 519 23.53 20.71 -7.65
CA LEU A 519 23.47 19.32 -8.09
C LEU A 519 24.83 18.87 -8.59
N ASP A 520 25.20 17.62 -8.27
CA ASP A 520 26.29 16.97 -8.98
C ASP A 520 25.91 16.86 -10.46
N LEU A 521 26.63 17.57 -11.31
CA LEU A 521 26.37 17.65 -12.75
C LEU A 521 26.44 16.26 -13.43
N ASP A 522 27.23 15.32 -12.89
CA ASP A 522 27.30 13.94 -13.40
C ASP A 522 25.97 13.20 -13.23
N VAL A 523 25.21 13.49 -12.16
CA VAL A 523 23.89 12.91 -11.94
C VAL A 523 22.89 13.49 -12.95
N LEU A 524 22.95 14.79 -13.21
CA LEU A 524 22.10 15.43 -14.22
C LEU A 524 22.36 14.87 -15.62
N ILE A 525 23.63 14.73 -16.00
CA ILE A 525 24.05 14.19 -17.29
C ILE A 525 23.55 12.75 -17.47
N LYS A 526 23.73 11.88 -16.47
CA LYS A 526 23.20 10.50 -16.51
C LYS A 526 21.70 10.43 -16.72
N HIS A 527 20.96 11.40 -16.19
CA HIS A 527 19.51 11.49 -16.41
C HIS A 527 19.16 11.97 -17.81
N ILE A 528 19.88 12.96 -18.35
CA ILE A 528 19.71 13.45 -19.72
C ILE A 528 19.98 12.33 -20.73
N LEU A 529 21.00 11.51 -20.51
CA LEU A 529 21.37 10.38 -21.35
C LEU A 529 20.42 9.18 -21.23
N SER A 530 19.58 9.10 -20.18
CA SER A 530 18.65 7.99 -20.00
C SER A 530 17.46 8.10 -20.97
N ASP A 531 17.05 6.96 -21.54
CA ASP A 531 15.94 6.88 -22.52
C ASP A 531 14.53 6.96 -21.87
N ARG A 532 14.40 7.54 -20.65
CA ARG A 532 13.14 7.62 -19.91
C ARG A 532 12.79 9.06 -19.55
N PRO A 533 11.90 9.72 -20.32
CA PRO A 533 11.50 11.11 -20.07
C PRO A 533 10.79 11.35 -18.71
N GLU A 534 10.10 10.32 -18.19
CA GLU A 534 9.39 10.43 -16.90
C GLU A 534 10.29 10.66 -15.68
N LYS A 535 11.60 10.35 -15.80
CA LYS A 535 12.55 10.54 -14.69
C LYS A 535 13.01 11.99 -14.53
N GLU A 536 12.96 12.80 -15.58
CA GLU A 536 13.47 14.18 -15.56
C GLU A 536 12.59 15.06 -14.67
N ASP A 537 11.27 14.98 -14.82
CA ASP A 537 10.31 15.73 -13.98
C ASP A 537 10.37 15.29 -12.51
N ALA A 538 10.55 13.99 -12.25
CA ALA A 538 10.69 13.46 -10.90
C ALA A 538 11.97 13.95 -10.19
N VAL A 539 13.09 14.03 -10.91
CA VAL A 539 14.37 14.56 -10.38
C VAL A 539 14.25 16.04 -10.07
N ILE A 540 13.62 16.81 -10.95
CA ILE A 540 13.41 18.23 -10.73
C ILE A 540 12.51 18.45 -9.51
N ARG A 541 11.41 17.74 -9.37
CA ARG A 541 10.53 17.81 -8.19
C ARG A 541 11.25 17.43 -6.89
N GLU A 542 12.10 16.38 -6.91
CA GLU A 542 12.91 15.99 -5.75
C GLU A 542 13.88 17.12 -5.36
N ARG A 543 14.43 17.84 -6.34
CA ARG A 543 15.33 18.98 -6.11
C ARG A 543 14.60 20.23 -5.62
N ILE A 544 13.42 20.49 -6.13
CA ILE A 544 12.55 21.54 -5.61
C ILE A 544 12.24 21.28 -4.13
N ALA A 545 11.93 20.03 -3.77
CA ALA A 545 11.70 19.65 -2.37
C ALA A 545 12.96 19.86 -1.50
N TYR A 546 14.12 19.45 -2.01
CA TYR A 546 15.41 19.63 -1.31
C TYR A 546 15.78 21.12 -1.12
N ALA A 547 15.59 21.95 -2.15
CA ALA A 547 15.84 23.39 -2.05
C ALA A 547 14.87 24.09 -1.08
N ALA A 548 13.59 23.67 -1.09
CA ALA A 548 12.60 24.16 -0.13
C ALA A 548 13.01 23.83 1.32
N CYS A 549 13.51 22.63 1.57
CA CYS A 549 13.98 22.19 2.88
C CYS A 549 15.21 23.00 3.37
N ARG A 550 16.23 23.17 2.52
CA ARG A 550 17.45 23.91 2.93
C ARG A 550 17.20 25.40 3.23
N SER A 551 16.21 25.97 2.61
CA SER A 551 15.88 27.40 2.78
C SER A 551 14.82 27.65 3.87
N SER A 552 14.28 26.60 4.49
CA SER A 552 13.28 26.72 5.57
C SER A 552 13.95 27.01 6.92
N ILE A 553 13.21 27.67 7.83
CA ILE A 553 13.70 28.02 9.18
C ILE A 553 14.04 26.70 9.89
N LYS A 554 15.23 26.64 10.49
CA LYS A 554 15.64 25.49 11.27
C LYS A 554 14.78 25.34 12.53
N GLY A 555 14.53 24.12 12.97
CA GLY A 555 13.86 23.86 14.26
C GLY A 555 14.53 24.62 15.42
N ASN A 556 13.79 24.85 16.49
CA ASN A 556 14.19 25.62 17.68
C ASN A 556 14.39 27.14 17.43
N THR A 557 13.69 27.72 16.44
CA THR A 557 13.69 29.17 16.21
C THR A 557 12.35 29.75 16.65
N TYR A 558 12.38 30.72 17.57
CA TYR A 558 11.18 31.46 17.94
C TYR A 558 10.87 32.51 16.87
N LEU A 559 9.65 32.48 16.37
CA LEU A 559 9.13 33.44 15.40
C LEU A 559 8.53 34.64 16.12
N THR A 560 8.61 35.82 15.52
CA THR A 560 7.82 36.98 15.96
C THR A 560 6.35 36.82 15.57
N ASP A 561 5.45 37.55 16.23
CA ASP A 561 4.01 37.49 15.92
C ASP A 561 3.73 37.82 14.44
N GLU A 562 4.47 38.79 13.86
CA GLU A 562 4.39 39.13 12.44
C GLU A 562 4.81 37.99 11.52
N GLN A 563 5.88 37.26 11.87
CA GLN A 563 6.34 36.06 11.14
C GLN A 563 5.37 34.90 11.25
N ILE A 564 4.73 34.73 12.41
CA ILE A 564 3.68 33.72 12.62
C ILE A 564 2.48 34.05 11.74
N ASP A 565 2.05 35.31 11.71
CA ASP A 565 0.93 35.78 10.90
C ASP A 565 1.21 35.61 9.41
N GLU A 566 2.41 35.98 8.95
CA GLU A 566 2.82 35.76 7.56
C GLU A 566 2.81 34.29 7.17
N LEU A 567 3.36 33.41 8.04
CA LEU A 567 3.37 31.97 7.84
C LEU A 567 1.95 31.42 7.76
N MET A 568 1.08 31.81 8.70
CA MET A 568 -0.28 31.33 8.76
C MET A 568 -1.12 31.81 7.57
N LYS A 569 -1.05 33.08 7.24
CA LYS A 569 -1.70 33.65 6.05
C LYS A 569 -1.22 32.93 4.78
N GLY A 570 0.09 32.78 4.61
CA GLY A 570 0.66 32.15 3.43
C GLY A 570 0.31 30.65 3.33
N TYR A 571 0.26 29.94 4.46
CA TYR A 571 -0.01 28.50 4.48
C TYR A 571 -1.51 28.20 4.32
N PHE A 572 -2.38 28.83 5.10
CA PHE A 572 -3.78 28.48 5.16
C PHE A 572 -4.66 29.20 4.11
N GLN A 573 -4.35 30.42 3.71
CA GLN A 573 -5.09 31.13 2.66
C GLN A 573 -5.05 30.39 1.31
N LYS A 574 -3.94 29.74 1.00
CA LYS A 574 -3.78 28.96 -0.22
C LYS A 574 -4.32 27.54 -0.09
N GLY A 575 -4.84 27.16 1.09
CA GLY A 575 -5.36 25.81 1.35
C GLY A 575 -4.32 24.74 1.06
N LEU A 576 -3.09 24.87 1.59
CA LEU A 576 -1.99 23.95 1.32
C LEU A 576 -2.22 22.56 1.95
N PRO A 577 -1.62 21.52 1.40
CA PRO A 577 -1.76 20.16 1.91
C PRO A 577 -1.30 20.00 3.37
N VAL A 578 -1.91 19.04 4.07
CA VAL A 578 -1.62 18.73 5.48
C VAL A 578 -0.16 18.28 5.72
N GLN A 579 0.61 18.03 4.66
CA GLN A 579 1.96 17.45 4.72
C GLN A 579 3.00 18.29 4.00
N CYS A 580 4.23 18.30 4.53
CA CYS A 580 5.38 18.84 3.83
C CYS A 580 5.78 17.95 2.62
N PRO A 581 6.66 18.42 1.72
CA PRO A 581 7.10 17.63 0.55
C PRO A 581 7.75 16.28 0.90
N HIS A 582 8.23 16.12 2.14
CA HIS A 582 8.84 14.89 2.64
C HIS A 582 7.85 13.95 3.35
N GLY A 583 6.53 14.28 3.33
CA GLY A 583 5.48 13.47 3.92
C GLY A 583 5.27 13.65 5.43
N ARG A 584 5.94 14.62 6.07
CA ARG A 584 5.70 14.92 7.49
C ARG A 584 4.40 15.72 7.62
N PRO A 585 3.52 15.39 8.59
CA PRO A 585 2.37 16.22 8.88
C PRO A 585 2.80 17.65 9.23
N ALA A 586 2.21 18.65 8.58
CA ALA A 586 2.48 20.04 8.87
C ALA A 586 1.58 20.60 9.98
N TYR A 587 0.43 19.96 10.22
CA TYR A 587 -0.44 20.32 11.33
C TYR A 587 -1.33 19.17 11.78
N TYR A 588 -1.79 19.22 13.03
CA TYR A 588 -2.83 18.36 13.62
C TYR A 588 -3.98 19.20 14.13
N VAL A 589 -5.21 18.69 14.02
CA VAL A 589 -6.43 19.36 14.50
C VAL A 589 -7.10 18.48 15.54
N TYR A 590 -7.41 19.07 16.69
CA TYR A 590 -8.21 18.47 17.76
C TYR A 590 -9.49 19.30 17.94
N THR A 591 -10.65 18.65 17.95
CA THR A 591 -11.90 19.32 18.34
C THR A 591 -11.97 19.47 19.86
N LYS A 592 -12.81 20.37 20.35
CA LYS A 592 -13.08 20.50 21.79
C LYS A 592 -13.51 19.15 22.39
N ARG A 593 -14.33 18.41 21.67
CA ARG A 593 -14.78 17.07 22.08
C ARG A 593 -13.60 16.08 22.19
N ASP A 594 -12.67 16.10 21.26
CA ASP A 594 -11.48 15.24 21.31
C ASP A 594 -10.66 15.51 22.59
N LEU A 595 -10.53 16.78 22.98
CA LEU A 595 -9.87 17.16 24.23
C LEU A 595 -10.67 16.75 25.46
N GLU A 596 -12.00 16.92 25.45
CA GLU A 596 -12.87 16.52 26.57
C GLU A 596 -12.85 15.01 26.80
N VAL A 597 -12.80 14.20 25.73
CA VAL A 597 -12.60 12.74 25.81
C VAL A 597 -11.22 12.42 26.38
N LEU A 598 -10.15 13.11 25.90
CA LEU A 598 -8.79 12.90 26.37
C LEU A 598 -8.67 13.13 27.90
N PHE A 599 -9.33 14.18 28.39
CA PHE A 599 -9.36 14.51 29.83
C PHE A 599 -10.48 13.78 30.58
N LYS A 600 -11.16 12.81 29.95
CA LYS A 600 -12.27 12.03 30.57
C LYS A 600 -13.40 12.91 31.13
N ARG A 601 -13.65 14.07 30.53
CA ARG A 601 -14.78 14.94 30.90
C ARG A 601 -16.11 14.48 30.31
N ILE A 602 -16.05 13.78 29.19
CA ILE A 602 -17.15 13.04 28.56
C ILE A 602 -16.71 11.61 28.31
N VAL A 603 -17.62 10.64 28.46
CA VAL A 603 -17.38 9.21 28.29
C VAL A 603 -17.83 8.75 26.93
#